data_fd0e806d4de24d03f02f59c61a9f0bc0
#
_entry.id   fd0e806d4de24d03f02f59c61a9f0bc0
#
_cell.length_a   1.000
_cell.length_b   1.000
_cell.length_c   1.000
_cell.angle_alpha   90.00
_cell.angle_beta   90.00
_cell.angle_gamma   90.00
#
_symmetry.space_group_name_H-M   'P 1'
#
loop_
_entity.id
_entity.type
_entity.pdbx_description
1 polymer ?
#
loop_
_entity_poly.entity_id
_entity_poly.type
_entity_poly.pdbx_seq_one_letter_code
_entity_poly.pdbx_strand_id
1 'polypeptide(L)'
;MGKMDRLEILPVTLLETEKSTIDDLRRFAHSLKLEFGWHYLLDLSWILRLLNSVEGQTIIDAGAGIGIMQWYLASKGAQVISVDRESRSKLSLRFRKRFTVRGLRPEDLEPMNGLFHQIEGINSRSIKNLASSLWDSIQGKTLKAFGDERFNHSGQVIIYNQDLTDLVDIQDKSVDAIVAVSSLEHNSPENLEQVVSELQRVLKPGRPMYATLGCAKDKDWYHESSQGWCYNEQTLRRIFDLKDDIPTNFDQYDELLKALRANKELKEDLASFYFRSGDNGMPWGKWDPQYQPVGICKIKQEEEVGEG
;
A
#
# COMPACT_ATOMS: atom_id res chain seq x y z
N MET A 1 -5.48 23.22 7.64
CA MET A 1 -6.43 22.42 8.42
C MET A 1 -5.59 21.58 9.36
N GLY A 2 -5.80 21.63 10.68
CA GLY A 2 -5.02 20.85 11.64
C GLY A 2 -5.17 19.36 11.35
N LYS A 3 -4.10 18.59 11.53
CA LYS A 3 -4.16 17.11 11.44
C LYS A 3 -5.01 16.64 12.62
N MET A 4 -6.04 15.85 12.34
CA MET A 4 -6.93 15.27 13.36
C MET A 4 -7.18 13.81 13.05
N ASP A 5 -7.46 13.05 14.10
CA ASP A 5 -7.85 11.65 13.98
C ASP A 5 -9.11 11.51 13.11
N ARG A 6 -9.18 10.42 12.34
CA ARG A 6 -10.33 10.09 11.46
C ARG A 6 -10.59 8.61 11.45
N LEU A 7 -11.86 8.28 11.25
CA LEU A 7 -12.33 6.92 11.00
C LEU A 7 -13.53 7.01 10.05
N GLU A 8 -13.37 6.56 8.81
CA GLU A 8 -14.46 6.64 7.83
C GLU A 8 -14.42 5.49 6.83
N ILE A 9 -15.57 4.91 6.53
CA ILE A 9 -15.74 3.98 5.42
C ILE A 9 -15.53 4.77 4.12
N LEU A 10 -14.74 4.23 3.20
CA LEU A 10 -14.34 4.93 1.98
C LEU A 10 -15.46 4.91 0.94
N PRO A 11 -16.11 6.05 0.65
CA PRO A 11 -17.20 6.09 -0.30
C PRO A 11 -16.69 6.06 -1.74
N VAL A 12 -17.46 5.48 -2.65
CA VAL A 12 -17.13 5.45 -4.10
C VAL A 12 -17.08 6.82 -4.74
N THR A 13 -17.65 7.85 -4.11
CA THR A 13 -17.55 9.24 -4.57
C THR A 13 -16.12 9.77 -4.58
N LEU A 14 -15.18 9.10 -3.88
CA LEU A 14 -13.75 9.40 -3.97
C LEU A 14 -13.22 9.26 -5.42
N LEU A 15 -13.80 8.38 -6.23
CA LEU A 15 -13.39 8.22 -7.63
C LEU A 15 -13.61 9.50 -8.44
N GLU A 16 -14.64 10.26 -8.11
CA GLU A 16 -14.95 11.53 -8.76
C GLU A 16 -14.21 12.70 -8.11
N THR A 17 -14.24 12.77 -6.77
CA THR A 17 -13.62 13.90 -6.03
C THR A 17 -12.11 13.92 -6.13
N GLU A 18 -11.46 12.74 -6.24
CA GLU A 18 -10.02 12.57 -6.35
C GLU A 18 -9.58 12.15 -7.76
N LYS A 19 -10.39 12.43 -8.77
CA LYS A 19 -10.17 11.97 -10.16
C LYS A 19 -8.75 12.27 -10.66
N SER A 20 -8.22 13.45 -10.41
CA SER A 20 -6.87 13.82 -10.85
C SER A 20 -5.79 12.92 -10.24
N THR A 21 -5.90 12.62 -8.94
CA THR A 21 -4.99 11.71 -8.22
C THR A 21 -5.12 10.29 -8.76
N ILE A 22 -6.35 9.83 -9.00
CA ILE A 22 -6.61 8.49 -9.53
C ILE A 22 -6.05 8.32 -10.94
N ASP A 23 -6.23 9.31 -11.82
CA ASP A 23 -5.67 9.28 -13.18
C ASP A 23 -4.13 9.27 -13.15
N ASP A 24 -3.51 9.96 -12.19
CA ASP A 24 -2.07 9.95 -11.96
C ASP A 24 -1.60 8.57 -11.50
N LEU A 25 -2.31 7.98 -10.53
CA LEU A 25 -2.03 6.63 -10.04
C LEU A 25 -2.15 5.57 -11.14
N ARG A 26 -3.18 5.64 -11.98
CA ARG A 26 -3.34 4.72 -13.11
C ARG A 26 -2.18 4.82 -14.11
N ARG A 27 -1.79 6.04 -14.50
CA ARG A 27 -0.63 6.25 -15.37
C ARG A 27 0.65 5.72 -14.75
N PHE A 28 0.85 6.00 -13.47
CA PHE A 28 2.03 5.56 -12.75
C PHE A 28 2.09 4.02 -12.60
N ALA A 29 1.00 3.38 -12.20
CA ALA A 29 0.90 1.92 -12.13
C ALA A 29 1.16 1.26 -13.48
N HIS A 30 0.53 1.78 -14.57
CA HIS A 30 0.77 1.28 -15.91
C HIS A 30 2.25 1.38 -16.31
N SER A 31 2.92 2.50 -15.99
CA SER A 31 4.34 2.68 -16.29
C SER A 31 5.24 1.65 -15.60
N LEU A 32 4.84 1.17 -14.43
CA LEU A 32 5.54 0.15 -13.63
C LEU A 32 5.02 -1.27 -13.89
N LYS A 33 4.02 -1.45 -14.77
CA LYS A 33 3.32 -2.73 -14.98
C LYS A 33 2.79 -3.31 -13.67
N LEU A 34 2.21 -2.44 -12.84
CA LEU A 34 1.51 -2.81 -11.61
C LEU A 34 0.01 -2.79 -11.85
N GLU A 35 -0.71 -3.61 -11.11
CA GLU A 35 -2.16 -3.68 -11.10
C GLU A 35 -2.68 -3.33 -9.70
N PHE A 36 -3.92 -2.86 -9.61
CA PHE A 36 -4.56 -2.54 -8.35
C PHE A 36 -5.39 -3.71 -7.82
N GLY A 37 -5.45 -3.84 -6.48
CA GLY A 37 -6.53 -4.56 -5.83
C GLY A 37 -7.87 -3.88 -6.09
N TRP A 38 -8.98 -4.59 -5.92
CA TRP A 38 -10.31 -4.17 -6.34
C TRP A 38 -10.83 -2.86 -5.68
N HIS A 39 -10.32 -2.48 -4.51
CA HIS A 39 -10.66 -1.23 -3.83
C HIS A 39 -9.48 -0.26 -3.67
N TYR A 40 -8.29 -0.62 -4.18
CA TYR A 40 -7.05 0.15 -3.94
C TYR A 40 -7.12 1.59 -4.46
N LEU A 41 -7.93 1.88 -5.47
CA LEU A 41 -8.12 3.26 -5.93
C LEU A 41 -8.78 4.14 -4.85
N LEU A 42 -9.69 3.57 -4.06
CA LEU A 42 -10.29 4.26 -2.92
C LEU A 42 -9.25 4.47 -1.80
N ASP A 43 -8.52 3.42 -1.45
CA ASP A 43 -7.49 3.43 -0.40
C ASP A 43 -6.40 4.46 -0.69
N LEU A 44 -5.80 4.35 -1.87
CA LEU A 44 -4.69 5.20 -2.29
C LEU A 44 -5.11 6.67 -2.41
N SER A 45 -6.25 6.94 -3.04
CA SER A 45 -6.73 8.31 -3.20
C SER A 45 -7.08 8.95 -1.87
N TRP A 46 -7.67 8.19 -0.94
CA TRP A 46 -7.97 8.68 0.40
C TRP A 46 -6.70 9.02 1.19
N ILE A 47 -5.71 8.12 1.21
CA ILE A 47 -4.44 8.40 1.89
C ILE A 47 -3.74 9.61 1.27
N LEU A 48 -3.62 9.66 -0.06
CA LEU A 48 -2.92 10.75 -0.75
C LEU A 48 -3.60 12.10 -0.59
N ARG A 49 -4.93 12.14 -0.48
CA ARG A 49 -5.70 13.37 -0.16
C ARG A 49 -5.30 13.95 1.20
N LEU A 50 -4.96 13.09 2.17
CA LEU A 50 -4.60 13.50 3.53
C LEU A 50 -3.10 13.75 3.71
N LEU A 51 -2.27 13.11 2.88
CA LEU A 51 -0.84 13.36 2.85
C LEU A 51 -0.56 14.75 2.25
N ASN A 52 0.17 15.56 3.01
CA ASN A 52 0.72 16.81 2.50
C ASN A 52 1.99 16.54 1.65
N SER A 53 2.80 17.55 1.39
CA SER A 53 4.12 17.35 0.75
C SER A 53 4.90 16.26 1.48
N VAL A 54 5.42 15.30 0.72
CA VAL A 54 6.20 14.18 1.24
C VAL A 54 7.70 14.32 0.95
N GLU A 55 8.08 15.38 0.23
CA GLU A 55 9.46 15.64 -0.15
C GLU A 55 10.36 15.75 1.08
N GLY A 56 11.45 14.98 1.09
CA GLY A 56 12.41 14.92 2.18
C GLY A 56 11.90 14.22 3.46
N GLN A 57 10.65 13.77 3.51
CA GLN A 57 10.12 13.05 4.66
C GLN A 57 10.55 11.58 4.66
N THR A 58 10.75 11.03 5.85
CA THR A 58 10.93 9.59 6.07
C THR A 58 9.57 8.97 6.36
N ILE A 59 9.11 8.08 5.47
CA ILE A 59 7.77 7.47 5.54
C ILE A 59 7.90 5.95 5.56
N ILE A 60 7.19 5.28 6.47
CA ILE A 60 7.04 3.82 6.40
C ILE A 60 5.85 3.49 5.51
N ASP A 61 6.06 2.58 4.54
CA ASP A 61 4.99 1.85 3.85
C ASP A 61 4.91 0.45 4.50
N ALA A 62 3.88 0.25 5.33
CA ALA A 62 3.72 -0.91 6.19
C ALA A 62 2.92 -2.01 5.49
N GLY A 63 3.53 -3.20 5.33
CA GLY A 63 2.98 -4.28 4.53
C GLY A 63 3.02 -3.95 3.03
N ALA A 64 4.12 -3.35 2.60
CA ALA A 64 4.24 -2.74 1.27
C ALA A 64 4.20 -3.75 0.11
N GLY A 65 4.61 -5.01 0.33
CA GLY A 65 4.78 -5.98 -0.73
C GLY A 65 5.58 -5.41 -1.92
N ILE A 66 5.02 -5.55 -3.10
CA ILE A 66 5.49 -4.87 -4.33
C ILE A 66 4.51 -3.76 -4.76
N GLY A 67 3.65 -3.33 -3.84
CA GLY A 67 2.57 -2.35 -4.08
C GLY A 67 3.07 -0.99 -4.60
N ILE A 68 2.13 -0.19 -5.09
CA ILE A 68 2.43 1.07 -5.77
C ILE A 68 2.88 2.18 -4.82
N MET A 69 2.40 2.19 -3.55
CA MET A 69 2.54 3.33 -2.63
C MET A 69 4.01 3.70 -2.42
N GLN A 70 4.88 2.73 -2.12
CA GLN A 70 6.30 2.95 -1.92
C GLN A 70 6.97 3.68 -3.09
N TRP A 71 6.62 3.27 -4.31
CA TRP A 71 7.19 3.84 -5.54
C TRP A 71 6.65 5.23 -5.82
N TYR A 72 5.35 5.41 -5.61
CA TYR A 72 4.70 6.70 -5.80
C TYR A 72 5.25 7.75 -4.85
N LEU A 73 5.36 7.43 -3.55
CA LEU A 73 5.93 8.34 -2.55
C LEU A 73 7.40 8.67 -2.83
N ALA A 74 8.21 7.67 -3.19
CA ALA A 74 9.59 7.89 -3.60
C ALA A 74 9.69 8.79 -4.83
N SER A 75 8.78 8.63 -5.81
CA SER A 75 8.72 9.52 -6.98
C SER A 75 8.38 10.98 -6.63
N LYS A 76 7.81 11.22 -5.47
CA LYS A 76 7.51 12.56 -4.94
C LYS A 76 8.57 13.07 -3.94
N GLY A 77 9.75 12.40 -3.87
CA GLY A 77 10.89 12.85 -3.09
C GLY A 77 10.96 12.30 -1.65
N ALA A 78 10.11 11.36 -1.27
CA ALA A 78 10.16 10.75 0.06
C ALA A 78 11.30 9.72 0.20
N GLN A 79 11.78 9.56 1.44
CA GLN A 79 12.60 8.44 1.89
C GLN A 79 11.65 7.35 2.41
N VAL A 80 11.35 6.34 1.60
CA VAL A 80 10.35 5.33 1.96
C VAL A 80 11.01 4.09 2.53
N ILE A 81 10.74 3.79 3.81
CA ILE A 81 11.08 2.50 4.41
C ILE A 81 9.93 1.54 4.09
N SER A 82 10.18 0.65 3.17
CA SER A 82 9.21 -0.31 2.67
C SER A 82 9.31 -1.59 3.50
N VAL A 83 8.38 -1.80 4.41
CA VAL A 83 8.39 -2.94 5.35
C VAL A 83 7.45 -4.03 4.89
N ASP A 84 7.91 -5.27 4.88
CA ASP A 84 7.07 -6.45 4.64
C ASP A 84 7.75 -7.70 5.21
N ARG A 85 6.96 -8.62 5.75
CA ARG A 85 7.46 -9.92 6.22
C ARG A 85 7.95 -10.84 5.12
N GLU A 86 7.41 -10.68 3.90
CA GLU A 86 7.85 -11.44 2.75
C GLU A 86 9.16 -10.86 2.19
N SER A 87 10.11 -11.75 1.89
CA SER A 87 11.41 -11.31 1.38
C SER A 87 11.31 -10.73 -0.02
N ARG A 88 11.80 -9.52 -0.18
CA ARG A 88 11.95 -8.82 -1.47
C ARG A 88 13.42 -8.63 -1.85
N SER A 89 14.31 -9.47 -1.30
CA SER A 89 15.75 -9.40 -1.57
C SER A 89 16.06 -9.48 -3.08
N LYS A 90 15.27 -10.25 -3.84
CA LYS A 90 15.33 -10.39 -5.30
C LYS A 90 14.42 -9.43 -6.06
N LEU A 91 14.31 -8.20 -5.59
CA LEU A 91 13.47 -7.19 -6.22
C LEU A 91 13.78 -7.04 -7.72
N SER A 92 12.72 -7.02 -8.53
CA SER A 92 12.80 -6.93 -9.99
C SER A 92 13.62 -5.71 -10.48
N LEU A 93 14.44 -5.94 -11.52
CA LEU A 93 15.26 -4.90 -12.15
C LEU A 93 14.44 -3.71 -12.67
N ARG A 94 13.15 -3.90 -13.01
CA ARG A 94 12.28 -2.82 -13.48
C ARG A 94 12.12 -1.69 -12.45
N PHE A 95 12.16 -2.03 -11.15
CA PHE A 95 12.13 -1.04 -10.06
C PHE A 95 13.52 -0.46 -9.81
N ARG A 96 14.53 -1.33 -9.72
CA ARG A 96 15.91 -0.95 -9.39
C ARG A 96 16.57 -0.05 -10.44
N LYS A 97 16.08 -0.07 -11.69
CA LYS A 97 16.54 0.83 -12.76
C LYS A 97 15.90 2.21 -12.73
N ARG A 98 14.70 2.31 -12.15
CA ARG A 98 13.90 3.55 -12.14
C ARG A 98 13.99 4.33 -10.84
N PHE A 99 14.28 3.64 -9.75
CA PHE A 99 14.34 4.22 -8.41
C PHE A 99 15.70 3.96 -7.77
N THR A 100 16.08 4.84 -6.87
CA THR A 100 17.15 4.55 -5.92
C THR A 100 16.60 3.57 -4.88
N VAL A 101 17.15 2.34 -4.87
CA VAL A 101 16.71 1.28 -3.95
C VAL A 101 17.91 0.70 -3.21
N ARG A 102 17.77 0.56 -1.90
CA ARG A 102 18.75 -0.13 -1.05
C ARG A 102 18.04 -1.00 0.00
N GLY A 103 18.75 -1.95 0.60
CA GLY A 103 18.30 -2.62 1.80
C GLY A 103 18.46 -1.72 3.02
N LEU A 104 17.64 -1.91 4.06
CA LEU A 104 17.91 -1.36 5.39
C LEU A 104 19.10 -2.11 5.98
N ARG A 105 19.07 -3.45 5.90
CA ARG A 105 20.16 -4.36 6.22
C ARG A 105 20.76 -4.95 4.93
N PRO A 106 21.99 -5.46 4.96
CA PRO A 106 22.65 -6.07 3.77
C PRO A 106 21.82 -7.20 3.14
N GLU A 107 21.14 -8.03 3.94
CA GLU A 107 20.32 -9.16 3.49
C GLU A 107 18.96 -8.76 2.92
N ASP A 108 18.48 -7.55 3.15
CA ASP A 108 17.18 -7.10 2.69
C ASP A 108 17.12 -6.89 1.17
N LEU A 109 18.27 -6.68 0.52
CA LEU A 109 18.33 -6.53 -0.93
C LEU A 109 19.65 -7.09 -1.50
N GLU A 110 19.55 -8.13 -2.34
CA GLU A 110 20.70 -8.72 -3.02
C GLU A 110 21.41 -7.69 -3.95
N PRO A 111 22.75 -7.69 -4.00
CA PRO A 111 23.50 -6.87 -4.96
C PRO A 111 23.10 -7.16 -6.40
N MET A 112 23.10 -6.15 -7.28
CA MET A 112 22.71 -6.31 -8.69
C MET A 112 23.58 -7.36 -9.44
N ASN A 113 24.84 -7.52 -9.05
CA ASN A 113 25.75 -8.49 -9.68
C ASN A 113 25.33 -9.96 -9.44
N GLY A 114 24.66 -10.26 -8.32
CA GLY A 114 24.12 -11.59 -8.02
C GLY A 114 22.95 -11.98 -8.93
N LEU A 115 22.21 -11.02 -9.46
CA LEU A 115 21.09 -11.29 -10.38
C LEU A 115 21.56 -11.71 -11.79
N PHE A 116 22.76 -11.34 -12.21
CA PHE A 116 23.31 -11.74 -13.51
C PHE A 116 23.85 -13.18 -13.50
N HIS A 117 24.37 -13.69 -12.39
CA HIS A 117 24.81 -15.08 -12.26
C HIS A 117 23.68 -16.11 -12.33
N GLN A 118 22.44 -15.72 -11.99
CA GLN A 118 21.28 -16.61 -12.14
C GLN A 118 20.83 -16.78 -13.60
N ILE A 119 21.22 -15.87 -14.49
CA ILE A 119 20.91 -16.00 -15.93
C ILE A 119 21.84 -17.01 -16.63
N GLU A 120 23.05 -17.22 -16.13
CA GLU A 120 23.99 -18.19 -16.69
C GLU A 120 23.62 -19.66 -16.43
N GLY A 121 22.73 -19.96 -15.46
CA GLY A 121 22.24 -21.30 -15.14
C GLY A 121 20.97 -21.73 -15.89
N ILE A 122 20.40 -20.88 -16.74
CA ILE A 122 19.16 -21.17 -17.45
C ILE A 122 19.45 -21.95 -18.75
N ASN A 123 18.94 -23.18 -18.83
CA ASN A 123 19.04 -24.04 -20.00
C ASN A 123 18.57 -23.34 -21.29
N SER A 124 19.26 -23.60 -22.40
CA SER A 124 19.09 -22.96 -23.71
C SER A 124 17.67 -22.91 -24.30
N ARG A 125 16.71 -23.70 -23.79
CA ARG A 125 15.29 -23.64 -24.15
C ARG A 125 14.55 -22.46 -23.50
N SER A 126 14.91 -22.08 -22.28
CA SER A 126 14.33 -20.90 -21.60
C SER A 126 14.87 -19.60 -22.19
N ILE A 127 16.09 -19.60 -22.73
CA ILE A 127 16.70 -18.42 -23.37
C ILE A 127 15.95 -18.07 -24.68
N LYS A 128 15.45 -19.05 -25.43
CA LYS A 128 14.66 -18.78 -26.65
C LYS A 128 13.30 -18.11 -26.32
N ASN A 129 12.65 -18.51 -25.25
CA ASN A 129 11.41 -17.89 -24.81
C ASN A 129 11.63 -16.51 -24.18
N LEU A 130 12.76 -16.30 -23.49
CA LEU A 130 13.18 -14.98 -23.01
C LEU A 130 13.59 -14.07 -24.14
N ALA A 131 14.31 -14.60 -25.14
CA ALA A 131 14.72 -13.86 -26.33
C ALA A 131 13.53 -13.46 -27.21
N SER A 132 12.50 -14.31 -27.33
CA SER A 132 11.27 -13.95 -28.04
C SER A 132 10.49 -12.86 -27.32
N SER A 133 10.36 -12.92 -25.99
CA SER A 133 9.71 -11.87 -25.21
C SER A 133 10.51 -10.56 -25.19
N LEU A 134 11.84 -10.63 -25.26
CA LEU A 134 12.73 -9.47 -25.44
C LEU A 134 12.66 -8.94 -26.88
N TRP A 135 12.55 -9.82 -27.88
CA TRP A 135 12.45 -9.45 -29.30
C TRP A 135 11.10 -8.79 -29.60
N ASP A 136 10.00 -9.30 -29.06
CA ASP A 136 8.69 -8.66 -29.13
C ASP A 136 8.65 -7.29 -28.42
N SER A 137 9.47 -7.14 -27.36
CA SER A 137 9.69 -5.84 -26.69
C SER A 137 10.59 -4.89 -27.50
N ILE A 138 11.46 -5.40 -28.38
CA ILE A 138 12.39 -4.61 -29.22
C ILE A 138 11.76 -4.21 -30.55
N GLN A 139 10.89 -5.03 -31.14
CA GLN A 139 10.18 -4.70 -32.39
C GLN A 139 8.94 -3.83 -32.18
N GLY A 140 8.47 -3.66 -30.95
CA GLY A 140 7.27 -2.92 -30.66
C GLY A 140 7.49 -1.41 -30.68
N LYS A 141 6.56 -0.70 -31.23
CA LYS A 141 6.38 0.76 -31.26
C LYS A 141 6.35 1.43 -29.88
N THR A 142 6.65 0.71 -28.81
CA THR A 142 6.59 1.13 -27.40
C THR A 142 7.88 1.75 -26.86
N LEU A 143 9.01 1.56 -27.52
CA LEU A 143 10.30 2.12 -27.05
C LEU A 143 10.43 3.64 -27.19
N LYS A 144 9.58 4.27 -28.02
CA LYS A 144 9.59 5.74 -28.16
C LYS A 144 8.69 6.48 -27.16
N ALA A 145 7.78 5.78 -26.47
CA ALA A 145 6.93 6.37 -25.45
C ALA A 145 7.54 6.33 -24.04
N PHE A 146 8.57 5.53 -23.85
CA PHE A 146 9.37 5.49 -22.61
C PHE A 146 10.64 6.32 -22.83
N GLY A 147 10.44 7.63 -23.03
CA GLY A 147 11.51 8.57 -22.85
C GLY A 147 12.19 8.27 -21.52
N ASP A 148 13.50 8.39 -21.53
CA ASP A 148 14.44 8.16 -20.44
C ASP A 148 14.19 9.15 -19.27
N GLU A 149 12.95 9.23 -18.79
CA GLU A 149 12.61 9.82 -17.52
C GLU A 149 13.09 8.85 -16.43
N ARG A 150 14.41 8.83 -16.23
CA ARG A 150 14.90 8.60 -14.88
C ARG A 150 14.16 9.63 -14.05
N PHE A 151 13.27 9.13 -13.19
CA PHE A 151 12.68 10.00 -12.18
C PHE A 151 13.87 10.56 -11.37
N ASN A 152 14.34 11.74 -11.74
CA ASN A 152 15.47 12.41 -11.10
C ASN A 152 14.97 13.03 -9.79
N HIS A 153 14.35 12.17 -8.97
CA HIS A 153 13.79 12.54 -7.70
C HIS A 153 14.78 12.22 -6.58
N SER A 154 14.89 13.13 -5.63
CA SER A 154 15.67 12.98 -4.40
C SER A 154 15.20 11.85 -3.49
N GLY A 155 14.07 11.20 -3.82
CA GLY A 155 13.48 10.10 -3.05
C GLY A 155 14.12 8.76 -3.29
N GLN A 156 13.98 7.86 -2.30
CA GLN A 156 14.48 6.48 -2.38
C GLN A 156 13.53 5.50 -1.70
N VAL A 157 13.66 4.21 -2.05
CA VAL A 157 12.99 3.11 -1.36
C VAL A 157 14.04 2.28 -0.61
N ILE A 158 13.77 2.05 0.67
CA ILE A 158 14.62 1.29 1.57
C ILE A 158 13.86 0.01 1.93
N ILE A 159 14.29 -1.12 1.38
CA ILE A 159 13.63 -2.41 1.63
C ILE A 159 14.00 -2.90 3.02
N TYR A 160 13.00 -3.27 3.80
CA TYR A 160 13.15 -3.88 5.11
C TYR A 160 12.24 -5.10 5.18
N ASN A 161 12.84 -6.31 5.11
CA ASN A 161 12.10 -7.58 5.14
C ASN A 161 11.93 -8.02 6.59
N GLN A 162 10.91 -7.49 7.26
CA GLN A 162 10.67 -7.67 8.69
C GLN A 162 9.18 -7.73 9.00
N ASP A 163 8.83 -8.41 10.08
CA ASP A 163 7.49 -8.40 10.62
C ASP A 163 7.19 -7.03 11.25
N LEU A 164 5.96 -6.53 11.07
CA LEU A 164 5.54 -5.22 11.61
C LEU A 164 5.41 -5.19 13.13
N THR A 165 5.42 -6.36 13.78
CA THR A 165 5.42 -6.46 15.25
C THR A 165 6.80 -6.20 15.88
N ASP A 166 7.86 -6.13 15.06
CA ASP A 166 9.24 -5.98 15.54
C ASP A 166 10.08 -5.17 14.56
N LEU A 167 10.06 -3.85 14.68
CA LEU A 167 10.81 -2.92 13.84
C LEU A 167 12.13 -2.51 14.52
N VAL A 168 12.86 -3.47 15.08
CA VAL A 168 14.05 -3.27 15.95
C VAL A 168 15.13 -2.39 15.33
N ASP A 169 15.29 -2.40 13.99
CA ASP A 169 16.29 -1.59 13.28
C ASP A 169 15.82 -0.14 13.01
N ILE A 170 14.58 0.20 13.39
CA ILE A 170 14.03 1.54 13.24
C ILE A 170 13.95 2.20 14.62
N GLN A 171 14.62 3.34 14.76
CA GLN A 171 14.66 4.08 16.01
C GLN A 171 13.27 4.62 16.40
N ASP A 172 13.04 4.75 17.71
CA ASP A 172 11.88 5.42 18.24
C ASP A 172 11.76 6.84 17.68
N LYS A 173 10.52 7.27 17.42
CA LYS A 173 10.23 8.66 17.04
C LYS A 173 11.11 9.18 15.87
N SER A 174 11.37 8.33 14.87
CA SER A 174 12.28 8.64 13.77
C SER A 174 11.58 8.91 12.44
N VAL A 175 10.32 8.45 12.26
CA VAL A 175 9.61 8.59 10.98
C VAL A 175 8.56 9.70 11.00
N ASP A 176 8.34 10.33 9.84
CA ASP A 176 7.47 11.50 9.70
C ASP A 176 6.02 11.14 9.36
N ALA A 177 5.78 9.97 8.80
CA ALA A 177 4.46 9.43 8.54
C ALA A 177 4.52 7.92 8.35
N ILE A 178 3.38 7.26 8.53
CA ILE A 178 3.19 5.85 8.23
C ILE A 178 1.99 5.73 7.29
N VAL A 179 2.11 4.90 6.27
CA VAL A 179 1.02 4.48 5.40
C VAL A 179 0.91 2.97 5.40
N ALA A 180 -0.30 2.43 5.43
CA ALA A 180 -0.59 1.01 5.32
C ALA A 180 -1.81 0.85 4.40
N VAL A 181 -1.61 0.24 3.24
CA VAL A 181 -2.66 0.12 2.22
C VAL A 181 -3.13 -1.32 2.18
N SER A 182 -4.31 -1.59 2.75
CA SER A 182 -4.94 -2.93 2.71
C SER A 182 -3.94 -4.05 3.03
N SER A 183 -3.26 -3.91 4.14
CA SER A 183 -2.21 -4.85 4.58
C SER A 183 -2.38 -5.26 6.04
N LEU A 184 -2.90 -4.38 6.88
CA LEU A 184 -3.03 -4.63 8.32
C LEU A 184 -4.14 -5.62 8.65
N GLU A 185 -5.12 -5.81 7.76
CA GLU A 185 -6.18 -6.81 7.89
C GLU A 185 -5.70 -8.26 7.88
N HIS A 186 -4.46 -8.51 7.49
CA HIS A 186 -3.87 -9.86 7.55
C HIS A 186 -3.40 -10.27 8.95
N ASN A 187 -3.61 -9.41 9.94
CA ASN A 187 -3.34 -9.70 11.34
C ASN A 187 -4.65 -10.02 12.08
N SER A 188 -4.60 -10.90 13.09
CA SER A 188 -5.74 -11.03 14.03
C SER A 188 -5.88 -9.75 14.88
N PRO A 189 -7.03 -9.54 15.54
CA PRO A 189 -7.21 -8.35 16.40
C PRO A 189 -6.08 -8.14 17.40
N GLU A 190 -5.59 -9.22 18.01
CA GLU A 190 -4.52 -9.18 19.02
C GLU A 190 -3.17 -8.82 18.37
N ASN A 191 -2.86 -9.41 17.21
CA ASN A 191 -1.63 -9.08 16.49
C ASN A 191 -1.67 -7.66 15.92
N LEU A 192 -2.85 -7.20 15.49
CA LEU A 192 -3.01 -5.83 14.99
C LEU A 192 -2.71 -4.78 16.07
N GLU A 193 -3.08 -5.04 17.32
CA GLU A 193 -2.70 -4.17 18.44
C GLU A 193 -1.18 -4.05 18.59
N GLN A 194 -0.46 -5.17 18.50
CA GLN A 194 1.00 -5.18 18.57
C GLN A 194 1.62 -4.41 17.41
N VAL A 195 1.13 -4.64 16.20
CA VAL A 195 1.58 -3.91 15.00
C VAL A 195 1.36 -2.40 15.15
N VAL A 196 0.16 -1.98 15.56
CA VAL A 196 -0.16 -0.56 15.74
C VAL A 196 0.71 0.07 16.82
N SER A 197 0.94 -0.63 17.94
CA SER A 197 1.84 -0.17 19.00
C SER A 197 3.26 0.05 18.50
N GLU A 198 3.79 -0.91 17.73
CA GLU A 198 5.15 -0.82 17.19
C GLU A 198 5.28 0.29 16.13
N LEU A 199 4.29 0.44 15.26
CA LEU A 199 4.23 1.55 14.32
C LEU A 199 4.14 2.91 15.04
N GLN A 200 3.37 2.99 16.12
CA GLN A 200 3.33 4.20 16.96
C GLN A 200 4.67 4.47 17.66
N ARG A 201 5.41 3.45 18.10
CA ARG A 201 6.75 3.62 18.70
C ARG A 201 7.67 4.40 17.76
N VAL A 202 7.78 3.98 16.51
CA VAL A 202 8.71 4.58 15.53
C VAL A 202 8.23 5.92 14.96
N LEU A 203 6.94 6.23 15.04
CA LEU A 203 6.37 7.48 14.55
C LEU A 203 6.75 8.65 15.47
N LYS A 204 7.12 9.81 14.91
CA LYS A 204 7.35 11.03 15.68
C LYS A 204 6.07 11.55 16.32
N PRO A 205 6.13 12.20 17.52
CA PRO A 205 4.99 12.89 18.10
C PRO A 205 4.37 13.92 17.12
N GLY A 206 3.06 14.10 17.17
CA GLY A 206 2.31 15.00 16.27
C GLY A 206 2.26 14.54 14.81
N ARG A 207 2.75 13.35 14.47
CA ARG A 207 2.80 12.84 13.10
C ARG A 207 1.70 11.81 12.84
N PRO A 208 1.24 11.68 11.58
CA PRO A 208 0.13 10.83 11.20
C PRO A 208 0.54 9.40 10.85
N MET A 209 -0.31 8.46 11.23
CA MET A 209 -0.39 7.13 10.63
C MET A 209 -1.70 7.05 9.83
N TYR A 210 -1.61 6.64 8.58
CA TYR A 210 -2.74 6.39 7.70
C TYR A 210 -2.83 4.91 7.41
N ALA A 211 -3.96 4.30 7.67
CA ALA A 211 -4.20 2.89 7.36
C ALA A 211 -5.53 2.72 6.62
N THR A 212 -5.57 1.81 5.67
CA THR A 212 -6.81 1.31 5.10
C THR A 212 -6.88 -0.20 5.27
N LEU A 213 -8.06 -0.73 5.57
CA LEU A 213 -8.33 -2.14 5.80
C LEU A 213 -9.81 -2.47 5.62
N GLY A 214 -10.18 -3.75 5.68
CA GLY A 214 -11.57 -4.18 5.57
C GLY A 214 -12.38 -3.83 6.82
N CYS A 215 -13.61 -3.30 6.65
CA CYS A 215 -14.52 -3.08 7.77
C CYS A 215 -15.72 -4.01 7.80
N ALA A 216 -16.24 -4.23 8.99
CA ALA A 216 -17.44 -4.96 9.32
C ALA A 216 -18.50 -4.05 9.94
N LYS A 217 -19.79 -4.40 9.79
CA LYS A 217 -20.90 -3.63 10.35
C LYS A 217 -21.00 -3.79 11.86
N ASP A 218 -21.17 -5.02 12.31
CA ASP A 218 -21.57 -5.31 13.70
C ASP A 218 -20.46 -5.96 14.53
N LYS A 219 -19.77 -6.95 13.98
CA LYS A 219 -18.72 -7.71 14.66
C LYS A 219 -17.59 -8.06 13.71
N ASP A 220 -16.40 -8.21 14.25
CA ASP A 220 -15.25 -8.66 13.47
C ASP A 220 -15.49 -10.06 12.89
N TRP A 221 -15.00 -10.26 11.67
CA TRP A 221 -15.06 -11.56 11.02
C TRP A 221 -13.87 -11.74 10.07
N TYR A 222 -13.47 -12.99 9.87
CA TYR A 222 -12.40 -13.33 8.97
C TYR A 222 -12.94 -13.69 7.59
N HIS A 223 -12.45 -13.03 6.56
CA HIS A 223 -12.81 -13.27 5.17
C HIS A 223 -11.81 -14.25 4.54
N GLU A 224 -12.20 -15.53 4.44
CA GLU A 224 -11.35 -16.62 3.96
C GLU A 224 -10.74 -16.35 2.57
N SER A 225 -11.53 -15.81 1.64
CA SER A 225 -11.11 -15.63 0.25
C SER A 225 -10.01 -14.56 0.10
N SER A 226 -10.00 -13.50 0.90
CA SER A 226 -8.94 -12.50 0.92
C SER A 226 -7.89 -12.77 2.00
N GLN A 227 -8.12 -13.77 2.85
CA GLN A 227 -7.28 -14.09 4.02
C GLN A 227 -7.06 -12.86 4.92
N GLY A 228 -8.11 -12.06 5.10
CA GLY A 228 -8.08 -10.82 5.87
C GLY A 228 -9.24 -10.71 6.84
N TRP A 229 -9.03 -9.98 7.93
CA TRP A 229 -10.05 -9.62 8.89
C TRP A 229 -10.80 -8.37 8.44
N CYS A 230 -12.09 -8.37 8.69
CA CYS A 230 -12.94 -7.19 8.61
C CYS A 230 -13.28 -6.78 10.05
N TYR A 231 -12.96 -5.54 10.40
CA TYR A 231 -13.09 -5.05 11.77
C TYR A 231 -14.29 -4.12 11.91
N ASN A 232 -15.01 -4.25 13.01
CA ASN A 232 -16.07 -3.31 13.35
C ASN A 232 -15.52 -1.99 13.92
N GLU A 233 -16.37 -0.98 14.00
CA GLU A 233 -15.99 0.35 14.48
C GLU A 233 -15.38 0.34 15.88
N GLN A 234 -15.93 -0.42 16.82
CA GLN A 234 -15.44 -0.47 18.20
C GLN A 234 -14.04 -1.07 18.29
N THR A 235 -13.81 -2.16 17.57
CA THR A 235 -12.46 -2.77 17.49
C THR A 235 -11.45 -1.81 16.91
N LEU A 236 -11.80 -1.10 15.82
CA LEU A 236 -10.92 -0.10 15.20
C LEU A 236 -10.61 1.06 16.15
N ARG A 237 -11.63 1.60 16.83
CA ARG A 237 -11.43 2.66 17.81
C ARG A 237 -10.49 2.23 18.93
N ARG A 238 -10.67 1.03 19.46
CA ARG A 238 -9.84 0.48 20.52
C ARG A 238 -8.38 0.27 20.07
N ILE A 239 -8.19 -0.38 18.93
CA ILE A 239 -6.83 -0.72 18.44
C ILE A 239 -6.03 0.52 18.07
N PHE A 240 -6.67 1.51 17.44
CA PHE A 240 -6.00 2.74 17.01
C PHE A 240 -6.10 3.87 18.07
N ASP A 241 -6.59 3.58 19.26
CA ASP A 241 -6.77 4.56 20.34
C ASP A 241 -7.48 5.83 19.84
N LEU A 242 -8.62 5.66 19.17
CA LEU A 242 -9.43 6.76 18.67
C LEU A 242 -10.50 7.15 19.68
N LYS A 243 -10.68 8.45 19.89
CA LYS A 243 -11.70 8.97 20.81
C LYS A 243 -13.11 8.69 20.30
N ASP A 244 -14.06 8.53 21.22
CA ASP A 244 -15.47 8.24 20.88
C ASP A 244 -16.18 9.40 20.16
N ASP A 245 -15.72 10.64 20.36
CA ASP A 245 -16.28 11.83 19.73
C ASP A 245 -15.82 12.09 18.29
N ILE A 246 -14.93 11.25 17.75
CA ILE A 246 -14.52 11.33 16.35
C ILE A 246 -15.69 10.92 15.45
N PRO A 247 -16.16 11.82 14.56
CA PRO A 247 -17.24 11.49 13.64
C PRO A 247 -16.89 10.31 12.73
N THR A 248 -17.87 9.44 12.47
CA THR A 248 -17.76 8.35 11.50
C THR A 248 -18.98 8.33 10.58
N ASN A 249 -18.96 7.45 9.59
CA ASN A 249 -20.10 7.19 8.70
C ASN A 249 -20.52 5.71 8.75
N PHE A 250 -20.26 5.03 9.87
CA PHE A 250 -20.64 3.63 10.03
C PHE A 250 -22.15 3.43 10.10
N ASP A 251 -22.91 4.46 10.48
CA ASP A 251 -24.37 4.50 10.39
C ASP A 251 -24.88 4.33 8.95
N GLN A 252 -24.07 4.68 7.93
CA GLN A 252 -24.37 4.54 6.51
C GLN A 252 -23.80 3.25 5.89
N TYR A 253 -23.37 2.28 6.70
CA TYR A 253 -22.66 1.08 6.23
C TYR A 253 -23.35 0.38 5.06
N ASP A 254 -24.66 0.10 5.18
CA ASP A 254 -25.40 -0.65 4.17
C ASP A 254 -25.58 0.14 2.87
N GLU A 255 -25.77 1.46 2.98
CA GLU A 255 -25.91 2.35 1.82
C GLU A 255 -24.61 2.45 1.05
N LEU A 256 -23.48 2.61 1.77
CA LEU A 256 -22.15 2.67 1.17
C LEU A 256 -21.76 1.35 0.52
N LEU A 257 -22.05 0.21 1.16
CA LEU A 257 -21.81 -1.12 0.58
C LEU A 257 -22.64 -1.34 -0.69
N LYS A 258 -23.91 -0.91 -0.68
CA LYS A 258 -24.78 -0.97 -1.87
C LYS A 258 -24.22 -0.12 -3.02
N ALA A 259 -23.76 1.09 -2.73
CA ALA A 259 -23.13 1.97 -3.72
C ALA A 259 -21.85 1.36 -4.28
N LEU A 260 -21.01 0.76 -3.43
CA LEU A 260 -19.79 0.05 -3.82
C LEU A 260 -20.09 -1.11 -4.77
N ARG A 261 -21.07 -1.96 -4.44
CA ARG A 261 -21.50 -3.08 -5.28
C ARG A 261 -22.03 -2.65 -6.64
N ALA A 262 -22.68 -1.49 -6.70
CA ALA A 262 -23.25 -0.93 -7.94
C ALA A 262 -22.20 -0.19 -8.81
N ASN A 263 -21.00 0.03 -8.30
CA ASN A 263 -19.97 0.82 -8.99
C ASN A 263 -19.39 0.07 -10.19
N LYS A 264 -19.56 0.64 -11.39
CA LYS A 264 -19.08 0.03 -12.65
C LYS A 264 -17.61 0.29 -12.89
N GLU A 265 -17.09 1.44 -12.48
CA GLU A 265 -15.72 1.85 -12.72
C GLU A 265 -14.73 0.91 -11.98
N LEU A 266 -14.96 0.64 -10.70
CA LEU A 266 -14.14 -0.33 -9.96
C LEU A 266 -14.23 -1.74 -10.55
N LYS A 267 -15.40 -2.15 -11.02
CA LYS A 267 -15.59 -3.44 -11.68
C LYS A 267 -14.80 -3.53 -12.99
N GLU A 268 -14.80 -2.46 -13.79
CA GLU A 268 -14.10 -2.41 -15.08
C GLU A 268 -12.58 -2.31 -14.92
N ASP A 269 -12.12 -1.73 -13.82
CA ASP A 269 -10.69 -1.58 -13.48
C ASP A 269 -10.09 -2.79 -12.74
N LEU A 270 -10.82 -3.89 -12.61
CA LEU A 270 -10.30 -5.06 -11.92
C LEU A 270 -8.99 -5.55 -12.53
N ALA A 271 -8.02 -5.84 -11.69
CA ALA A 271 -6.75 -6.39 -12.09
C ALA A 271 -6.90 -7.74 -12.80
N SER A 272 -6.03 -8.02 -13.77
CA SER A 272 -6.11 -9.24 -14.59
C SER A 272 -6.03 -10.53 -13.76
N PHE A 273 -5.38 -10.49 -12.59
CA PHE A 273 -5.31 -11.65 -11.71
C PHE A 273 -6.68 -12.06 -11.14
N TYR A 274 -7.64 -11.15 -11.02
CA TYR A 274 -8.99 -11.50 -10.62
C TYR A 274 -9.75 -12.29 -11.68
N PHE A 275 -9.45 -12.10 -12.97
CA PHE A 275 -10.10 -12.83 -14.05
C PHE A 275 -9.62 -14.28 -14.20
N ARG A 276 -8.49 -14.65 -13.58
CA ARG A 276 -7.95 -16.01 -13.64
C ARG A 276 -8.78 -17.04 -12.87
N SER A 277 -9.62 -16.59 -11.94
CA SER A 277 -10.52 -17.46 -11.17
C SER A 277 -11.78 -17.90 -11.95
N GLY A 278 -11.98 -17.46 -13.19
CA GLY A 278 -13.02 -17.96 -14.10
C GLY A 278 -14.35 -17.23 -14.06
N ASP A 279 -14.60 -16.36 -13.08
CA ASP A 279 -15.92 -15.72 -12.88
C ASP A 279 -15.81 -14.23 -12.54
N ASN A 280 -15.59 -13.39 -13.52
CA ASN A 280 -15.72 -11.92 -13.37
C ASN A 280 -14.92 -11.25 -12.24
N GLY A 281 -13.81 -11.84 -11.83
CA GLY A 281 -12.77 -11.04 -11.30
C GLY A 281 -12.65 -10.80 -9.81
N MET A 282 -13.41 -11.45 -8.97
CA MET A 282 -13.16 -11.44 -7.53
C MET A 282 -12.61 -12.81 -7.09
N PRO A 283 -11.82 -12.88 -6.00
CA PRO A 283 -11.34 -14.18 -5.48
C PRO A 283 -12.47 -15.19 -5.21
N TRP A 284 -13.70 -14.70 -5.00
CA TRP A 284 -14.92 -15.50 -4.77
C TRP A 284 -15.83 -15.62 -6.00
N GLY A 285 -15.34 -15.30 -7.20
CA GLY A 285 -15.94 -15.69 -8.47
C GLY A 285 -16.75 -14.63 -9.20
N LYS A 286 -17.41 -13.70 -8.54
CA LYS A 286 -18.24 -12.66 -9.18
C LYS A 286 -18.00 -11.29 -8.55
N TRP A 287 -18.34 -10.22 -9.26
CA TRP A 287 -18.35 -8.88 -8.67
C TRP A 287 -19.46 -8.78 -7.63
N ASP A 288 -19.11 -8.97 -6.39
CA ASP A 288 -19.96 -8.85 -5.23
C ASP A 288 -19.09 -8.53 -4.00
N PRO A 289 -18.64 -7.28 -3.83
CA PRO A 289 -17.91 -6.87 -2.64
C PRO A 289 -18.62 -7.31 -1.36
N GLN A 290 -17.94 -8.11 -0.53
CA GLN A 290 -18.51 -8.67 0.70
C GLN A 290 -18.20 -7.81 1.92
N TYR A 291 -17.20 -6.95 1.80
CA TYR A 291 -16.82 -5.92 2.75
C TYR A 291 -16.50 -4.61 2.01
N GLN A 292 -16.18 -3.58 2.74
CA GLN A 292 -15.78 -2.30 2.16
C GLN A 292 -14.55 -1.76 2.89
N PRO A 293 -13.71 -0.95 2.21
CA PRO A 293 -12.54 -0.38 2.84
C PRO A 293 -12.92 0.73 3.82
N VAL A 294 -12.21 0.78 4.94
CA VAL A 294 -12.26 1.85 5.92
C VAL A 294 -10.89 2.54 5.98
N GLY A 295 -10.89 3.85 6.10
CA GLY A 295 -9.70 4.66 6.28
C GLY A 295 -9.57 5.14 7.72
N ILE A 296 -8.36 5.04 8.26
CA ILE A 296 -7.99 5.49 9.59
C ILE A 296 -6.83 6.46 9.49
N CYS A 297 -6.98 7.62 10.09
CA CYS A 297 -5.89 8.55 10.36
C CYS A 297 -5.74 8.67 11.87
N LYS A 298 -4.60 8.25 12.40
CA LYS A 298 -4.24 8.44 13.81
C LYS A 298 -3.06 9.41 13.90
N ILE A 299 -3.21 10.46 14.67
CA ILE A 299 -2.11 11.37 15.01
C ILE A 299 -1.48 10.88 16.31
N LYS A 300 -0.17 10.61 16.29
CA LYS A 300 0.55 10.28 17.52
C LYS A 300 0.49 11.46 18.47
N GLN A 301 0.08 11.23 19.70
CA GLN A 301 -0.01 12.27 20.72
C GLN A 301 1.37 12.90 20.99
N GLU A 302 1.40 14.17 21.23
CA GLU A 302 2.60 14.86 21.73
C GLU A 302 2.84 14.40 23.18
N GLU A 303 4.08 14.15 23.54
CA GLU A 303 4.41 13.87 24.93
C GLU A 303 4.25 15.16 25.71
N GLU A 304 3.46 15.13 26.77
CA GLU A 304 3.44 16.22 27.73
C GLU A 304 4.87 16.37 28.28
N VAL A 305 5.54 17.46 27.93
CA VAL A 305 6.80 17.83 28.56
C VAL A 305 6.42 18.16 29.99
N GLY A 306 6.59 17.21 30.91
CA GLY A 306 6.42 17.46 32.33
C GLY A 306 7.34 18.61 32.71
N GLU A 307 6.74 19.72 33.14
CA GLU A 307 7.47 20.79 33.79
C GLU A 307 8.13 20.17 35.04
N GLY A 308 9.44 19.90 34.93
CA GLY A 308 10.29 19.46 36.03
C GLY A 308 10.81 20.62 36.84
#